data_9f38f619c4fff51fb25587a86e79c9c5
#
_entry.id   9f38f619c4fff51fb25587a86e79c9c5
#
_cell.length_a   1.000
_cell.length_b   1.000
_cell.length_c   1.000
_cell.angle_alpha   90.00
_cell.angle_beta   90.00
_cell.angle_gamma   90.00
#
_symmetry.space_group_name_H-M   'P 1'
#
loop_
_entity.id
_entity.type
_entity.pdbx_description
1 polymer ?
#
loop_
_entity_poly.entity_id
_entity_poly.type
_entity_poly.pdbx_seq_one_letter_code
_entity_poly.pdbx_strand_id
1 'polypeptide(L)'
;MVRLVRYANCMMDNHGHYEYSIYGPDGFESAAFEFLDKQKDSDKPFLLYYSTPLVHTPHTPTPDSESWDLDFAGRFQKDTANFKDMVAYLDKKVGRMIDLLKRNGQWENTIFIFTSDNGTSTRIVSQMSDGTLRRGGKGDPRGIGTSVPLIICWGDKLEPRESQRLVDFTDFFPTFADAMRIAVPEEYGLDGVSLFPEIVGEKPLEKEISLMHYNPLWPVAAAPYASRAARTTEWKYYWDGRFYNTKTDFMEEHPIDIDTCSNEIKTIYAKLKAKVEECPNFYPDMPGAPRRGNYGTFYDFAEPNNPF
;
A
#
# COMPACT_ATOMS: atom_id res chain seq x y z
N MET A 1 13.48 -1.44 -18.71
CA MET A 1 13.14 -1.19 -17.27
C MET A 1 13.82 0.11 -16.88
N VAL A 2 13.06 1.18 -16.66
CA VAL A 2 13.61 2.49 -16.26
C VAL A 2 13.82 2.45 -14.75
N ARG A 3 15.05 2.59 -14.29
CA ARG A 3 15.37 2.65 -12.85
C ARG A 3 15.39 4.11 -12.44
N LEU A 4 14.34 4.55 -11.75
CA LEU A 4 14.18 5.93 -11.31
C LEU A 4 14.60 6.07 -9.84
N VAL A 5 15.47 7.04 -9.55
CA VAL A 5 16.00 7.27 -8.20
C VAL A 5 15.14 8.29 -7.45
N ARG A 6 14.89 8.00 -6.18
CA ARG A 6 14.02 8.72 -5.24
C ARG A 6 14.55 10.09 -4.81
N TYR A 7 14.53 11.11 -5.67
CA TYR A 7 14.69 12.47 -5.17
C TYR A 7 13.72 13.41 -5.90
N ALA A 8 13.11 14.30 -5.17
CA ALA A 8 12.01 15.15 -5.65
C ALA A 8 12.30 15.94 -6.92
N ASN A 9 13.56 16.08 -7.31
CA ASN A 9 13.99 16.89 -8.45
C ASN A 9 15.10 16.23 -9.30
N CYS A 10 15.28 14.93 -9.21
CA CYS A 10 16.31 14.24 -9.98
C CYS A 10 15.74 13.01 -10.67
N MET A 11 15.90 12.94 -11.98
CA MET A 11 15.62 11.74 -12.78
C MET A 11 16.91 11.16 -13.31
N MET A 12 17.05 9.85 -13.25
CA MET A 12 18.11 9.11 -13.90
C MET A 12 17.50 8.23 -15.00
N ASP A 13 17.89 8.45 -16.22
CA ASP A 13 17.53 7.57 -17.33
C ASP A 13 18.32 6.24 -17.30
N ASN A 14 18.05 5.36 -18.27
CA ASN A 14 18.77 4.09 -18.43
C ASN A 14 20.26 4.25 -18.78
N HIS A 15 20.71 5.47 -19.04
CA HIS A 15 22.06 5.83 -19.43
C HIS A 15 22.84 6.53 -18.30
N GLY A 16 22.23 6.70 -17.12
CA GLY A 16 22.85 7.34 -15.96
C GLY A 16 22.86 8.87 -16.01
N HIS A 17 22.05 9.49 -16.87
CA HIS A 17 21.92 10.93 -16.91
C HIS A 17 20.98 11.45 -15.82
N TYR A 18 21.34 12.58 -15.21
CA TYR A 18 20.55 13.25 -14.18
C TYR A 18 19.99 14.56 -14.74
N GLU A 19 18.68 14.71 -14.68
CA GLU A 19 18.01 15.95 -15.02
C GLU A 19 17.43 16.61 -13.76
N TYR A 20 17.97 17.76 -13.37
CA TYR A 20 17.62 18.45 -12.13
C TYR A 20 16.53 19.52 -12.32
N SER A 21 16.12 19.78 -13.56
CA SER A 21 15.18 20.84 -13.93
C SER A 21 13.71 20.42 -13.79
N ILE A 22 13.43 19.11 -13.64
CA ILE A 22 12.09 18.57 -13.66
C ILE A 22 11.67 18.15 -12.23
N TYR A 23 10.44 18.46 -11.87
CA TYR A 23 9.83 17.87 -10.68
C TYR A 23 9.74 16.35 -10.83
N GLY A 24 10.34 15.59 -9.92
CA GLY A 24 10.48 14.14 -10.05
C GLY A 24 9.18 13.41 -10.44
N PRO A 25 8.03 13.66 -9.76
CA PRO A 25 6.75 13.08 -10.14
C PRO A 25 6.30 13.37 -11.58
N ASP A 26 6.71 14.52 -12.19
CA ASP A 26 6.38 14.83 -13.58
C ASP A 26 7.19 14.00 -14.55
N GLY A 27 8.43 13.74 -14.19
CA GLY A 27 9.27 12.87 -15.00
C GLY A 27 8.79 11.41 -14.99
N PHE A 28 8.36 10.91 -13.83
CA PHE A 28 7.74 9.57 -13.75
C PHE A 28 6.44 9.49 -14.58
N GLU A 29 5.60 10.53 -14.53
CA GLU A 29 4.41 10.63 -15.36
C GLU A 29 4.75 10.64 -16.85
N SER A 30 5.75 11.43 -17.24
CA SER A 30 6.17 11.50 -18.66
C SER A 30 6.61 10.14 -19.19
N ALA A 31 7.38 9.37 -18.39
CA ALA A 31 7.78 8.03 -18.75
C ALA A 31 6.60 7.05 -18.87
N ALA A 32 5.62 7.16 -17.95
CA ALA A 32 4.39 6.37 -18.02
C ALA A 32 3.56 6.73 -19.27
N PHE A 33 3.45 8.00 -19.61
CA PHE A 33 2.74 8.49 -20.79
C PHE A 33 3.41 8.01 -22.09
N GLU A 34 4.72 8.11 -22.17
CA GLU A 34 5.47 7.58 -23.31
C GLU A 34 5.25 6.07 -23.50
N PHE A 35 5.20 5.31 -22.40
CA PHE A 35 4.88 3.89 -22.46
C PHE A 35 3.45 3.66 -23.00
N LEU A 36 2.45 4.34 -22.46
CA LEU A 36 1.06 4.19 -22.89
C LEU A 36 0.85 4.60 -24.35
N ASP A 37 1.49 5.67 -24.79
CA ASP A 37 1.44 6.10 -26.20
C ASP A 37 2.02 5.06 -27.14
N LYS A 38 3.09 4.36 -26.74
CA LYS A 38 3.67 3.25 -27.52
C LYS A 38 2.76 2.02 -27.57
N GLN A 39 1.88 1.85 -26.57
CA GLN A 39 0.96 0.70 -26.51
C GLN A 39 -0.37 0.93 -27.24
N LYS A 40 -0.71 2.18 -27.64
CA LYS A 40 -2.04 2.49 -28.20
C LYS A 40 -2.34 1.74 -29.50
N ASP A 41 -1.31 1.48 -30.32
CA ASP A 41 -1.43 0.81 -31.61
C ASP A 41 -0.96 -0.67 -31.52
N SER A 42 -0.77 -1.20 -30.32
CA SER A 42 -0.29 -2.57 -30.08
C SER A 42 -1.45 -3.54 -29.92
N ASP A 43 -1.40 -4.68 -30.60
CA ASP A 43 -2.32 -5.79 -30.40
C ASP A 43 -2.07 -6.60 -29.12
N LYS A 44 -0.97 -6.29 -28.41
CA LYS A 44 -0.59 -6.99 -27.18
C LYS A 44 -1.13 -6.27 -25.95
N PRO A 45 -1.66 -7.01 -24.94
CA PRO A 45 -2.02 -6.40 -23.67
C PRO A 45 -0.77 -5.89 -22.96
N PHE A 46 -0.94 -4.89 -22.10
CA PHE A 46 0.11 -4.36 -21.25
C PHE A 46 -0.25 -4.42 -19.77
N LEU A 47 0.77 -4.44 -18.92
CA LEU A 47 0.68 -4.17 -17.48
C LEU A 47 1.62 -3.00 -17.17
N LEU A 48 1.06 -1.90 -16.66
CA LEU A 48 1.82 -0.77 -16.15
C LEU A 48 1.74 -0.74 -14.62
N TYR A 49 2.86 -1.00 -13.95
CA TYR A 49 3.00 -0.76 -12.52
C TYR A 49 3.65 0.62 -12.31
N TYR A 50 2.82 1.61 -11.99
CA TYR A 50 3.22 3.00 -11.84
C TYR A 50 3.36 3.37 -10.36
N SER A 51 4.58 3.25 -9.83
CA SER A 51 4.91 3.59 -8.45
C SER A 51 5.33 5.06 -8.34
N THR A 52 4.35 5.95 -8.17
CA THR A 52 4.63 7.37 -7.97
C THR A 52 5.30 7.64 -6.63
N PRO A 53 6.26 8.60 -6.51
CA PRO A 53 6.83 9.01 -5.23
C PRO A 53 5.91 9.91 -4.39
N LEU A 54 4.81 10.42 -4.97
CA LEU A 54 3.79 11.15 -4.23
C LEU A 54 2.97 10.17 -3.36
N VAL A 55 2.70 10.48 -2.14
CA VAL A 55 2.95 11.70 -1.37
C VAL A 55 4.03 11.48 -0.30
N HIS A 56 5.10 10.78 -0.66
CA HIS A 56 6.18 10.41 0.27
C HIS A 56 6.99 11.64 0.71
N THR A 57 7.52 11.59 1.95
CA THR A 57 8.48 12.58 2.44
C THR A 57 9.77 12.61 1.56
N PRO A 58 10.42 13.77 1.38
CA PRO A 58 10.17 15.07 2.00
C PRO A 58 8.93 15.76 1.43
N HIS A 59 8.12 16.37 2.32
CA HIS A 59 6.94 17.11 1.88
C HIS A 59 7.42 18.49 1.35
N THR A 60 7.51 18.60 0.05
CA THR A 60 7.99 19.81 -0.65
C THR A 60 6.85 20.42 -1.45
N PRO A 61 6.94 21.72 -1.80
CA PRO A 61 6.02 22.33 -2.74
C PRO A 61 5.93 21.53 -4.04
N THR A 62 4.78 21.58 -4.67
CA THR A 62 4.53 21.04 -6.01
C THR A 62 4.54 22.19 -7.04
N PRO A 63 4.63 21.91 -8.35
CA PRO A 63 4.52 22.94 -9.38
C PRO A 63 3.22 23.77 -9.34
N ASP A 64 2.18 23.28 -8.66
CA ASP A 64 0.91 23.99 -8.47
C ASP A 64 0.83 24.75 -7.12
N SER A 65 1.83 24.60 -6.25
CA SER A 65 1.84 25.29 -4.95
C SER A 65 2.17 26.78 -5.12
N GLU A 66 1.53 27.65 -4.35
CA GLU A 66 1.85 29.08 -4.32
C GLU A 66 3.32 29.34 -3.93
N SER A 67 3.88 28.46 -3.09
CA SER A 67 5.28 28.51 -2.66
C SER A 67 6.26 27.86 -3.63
N TRP A 68 5.80 27.44 -4.82
CA TRP A 68 6.68 26.89 -5.83
C TRP A 68 7.59 27.98 -6.39
N ASP A 69 8.87 27.82 -6.10
CA ASP A 69 9.90 28.72 -6.61
C ASP A 69 10.67 28.05 -7.76
N LEU A 70 10.70 28.71 -8.90
CA LEU A 70 11.48 28.29 -10.05
C LEU A 70 12.98 28.41 -9.78
N ASP A 71 13.38 29.26 -8.83
CA ASP A 71 14.77 29.47 -8.41
C ASP A 71 15.20 28.46 -7.35
N PHE A 72 15.19 27.22 -7.65
CA PHE A 72 15.82 26.08 -6.97
C PHE A 72 15.73 26.03 -5.41
N ALA A 73 15.84 27.15 -4.69
CA ALA A 73 15.87 27.19 -3.23
C ALA A 73 14.52 26.86 -2.57
N GLY A 74 13.42 27.37 -3.10
CA GLY A 74 12.07 27.10 -2.58
C GLY A 74 11.61 25.66 -2.76
N ARG A 75 12.11 25.00 -3.80
CA ARG A 75 11.76 23.60 -4.10
C ARG A 75 12.20 22.58 -3.03
N PHE A 76 13.10 22.95 -2.14
CA PHE A 76 13.62 22.11 -1.07
C PHE A 76 13.08 22.45 0.31
N GLN A 77 12.19 23.41 0.41
CA GLN A 77 11.53 23.69 1.69
C GLN A 77 10.69 22.48 2.12
N LYS A 78 11.04 21.92 3.26
CA LYS A 78 10.40 20.71 3.81
C LYS A 78 9.42 21.13 4.89
N ASP A 79 8.14 21.12 4.57
CA ASP A 79 7.08 21.41 5.52
C ASP A 79 5.93 20.43 5.36
N THR A 80 5.42 19.92 6.47
CA THR A 80 4.23 19.05 6.46
C THR A 80 2.98 19.77 5.90
N ALA A 81 2.93 21.09 5.91
CA ALA A 81 1.88 21.89 5.28
C ALA A 81 1.77 21.62 3.76
N ASN A 82 2.89 21.28 3.10
CA ASN A 82 2.90 20.92 1.68
C ASN A 82 2.21 19.58 1.36
N PHE A 83 1.91 18.76 2.37
CA PHE A 83 1.27 17.47 2.16
C PHE A 83 -0.07 17.58 1.44
N LYS A 84 -0.88 18.59 1.78
CA LYS A 84 -2.16 18.87 1.12
C LYS A 84 -1.98 19.11 -0.38
N ASP A 85 -1.00 19.94 -0.74
CA ASP A 85 -0.69 20.26 -2.14
C ASP A 85 -0.19 19.01 -2.89
N MET A 86 0.63 18.19 -2.23
CA MET A 86 1.11 16.93 -2.82
C MET A 86 -0.04 15.96 -3.09
N VAL A 87 -1.06 15.88 -2.21
CA VAL A 87 -2.26 15.05 -2.42
C VAL A 87 -3.06 15.58 -3.61
N ALA A 88 -3.30 16.89 -3.67
CA ALA A 88 -4.01 17.52 -4.78
C ALA A 88 -3.25 17.32 -6.12
N TYR A 89 -1.93 17.39 -6.07
CA TYR A 89 -1.10 17.15 -7.26
C TYR A 89 -1.11 15.69 -7.70
N LEU A 90 -1.15 14.74 -6.77
CA LEU A 90 -1.34 13.32 -7.08
C LEU A 90 -2.69 13.08 -7.76
N ASP A 91 -3.77 13.65 -7.23
CA ASP A 91 -5.11 13.56 -7.82
C ASP A 91 -5.12 14.09 -9.26
N LYS A 92 -4.54 15.28 -9.49
CA LYS A 92 -4.35 15.84 -10.83
C LYS A 92 -3.62 14.87 -11.77
N LYS A 93 -2.57 14.19 -11.30
CA LYS A 93 -1.83 13.21 -12.12
C LYS A 93 -2.65 11.97 -12.45
N VAL A 94 -3.44 11.48 -11.51
CA VAL A 94 -4.40 10.40 -11.76
C VAL A 94 -5.38 10.81 -12.86
N GLY A 95 -5.95 12.03 -12.77
CA GLY A 95 -6.84 12.56 -13.79
C GLY A 95 -6.19 12.62 -15.17
N ARG A 96 -4.95 13.13 -15.26
CA ARG A 96 -4.19 13.21 -16.52
C ARG A 96 -3.91 11.83 -17.14
N MET A 97 -3.65 10.82 -16.30
CA MET A 97 -3.45 9.44 -16.75
C MET A 97 -4.74 8.87 -17.37
N ILE A 98 -5.87 9.06 -16.69
CA ILE A 98 -7.21 8.65 -17.20
C ILE A 98 -7.52 9.38 -18.51
N ASP A 99 -7.27 10.68 -18.59
CA ASP A 99 -7.48 11.46 -19.81
C ASP A 99 -6.61 10.97 -20.98
N LEU A 100 -5.37 10.57 -20.70
CA LEU A 100 -4.51 9.98 -21.74
C LEU A 100 -5.08 8.65 -22.24
N LEU A 101 -5.47 7.75 -21.34
CA LEU A 101 -6.08 6.48 -21.71
C LEU A 101 -7.36 6.67 -22.54
N LYS A 102 -8.18 7.66 -22.20
CA LYS A 102 -9.39 8.02 -22.97
C LYS A 102 -9.03 8.55 -24.37
N ARG A 103 -8.07 9.47 -24.45
CA ARG A 103 -7.61 10.01 -25.75
C ARG A 103 -7.00 8.95 -26.66
N ASN A 104 -6.31 7.97 -26.08
CA ASN A 104 -5.71 6.86 -26.81
C ASN A 104 -6.70 5.76 -27.18
N GLY A 105 -7.98 5.85 -26.74
CA GLY A 105 -8.98 4.80 -26.95
C GLY A 105 -8.74 3.53 -26.14
N GLN A 106 -7.89 3.61 -25.11
CA GLN A 106 -7.49 2.47 -24.27
C GLN A 106 -8.37 2.32 -23.02
N TRP A 107 -9.07 3.39 -22.60
CA TRP A 107 -9.81 3.44 -21.33
C TRP A 107 -10.81 2.29 -21.17
N GLU A 108 -11.63 2.04 -22.19
CA GLU A 108 -12.69 1.03 -22.15
C GLU A 108 -12.18 -0.41 -22.01
N ASN A 109 -10.89 -0.63 -22.27
CA ASN A 109 -10.26 -1.95 -22.13
C ASN A 109 -9.11 -1.97 -21.12
N THR A 110 -9.11 -1.01 -20.19
CA THR A 110 -8.09 -0.91 -19.12
C THR A 110 -8.75 -1.08 -17.76
N ILE A 111 -8.29 -2.04 -16.98
CA ILE A 111 -8.56 -2.10 -15.54
C ILE A 111 -7.56 -1.15 -14.88
N PHE A 112 -8.07 -0.04 -14.37
CA PHE A 112 -7.28 0.97 -13.67
C PHE A 112 -7.40 0.76 -12.16
N ILE A 113 -6.26 0.58 -11.48
CA ILE A 113 -6.22 0.35 -10.03
C ILE A 113 -5.41 1.46 -9.38
N PHE A 114 -6.01 2.13 -8.40
CA PHE A 114 -5.33 3.08 -7.52
C PHE A 114 -5.26 2.53 -6.12
N THR A 115 -4.07 2.50 -5.55
CA THR A 115 -3.83 2.07 -4.16
C THR A 115 -2.59 2.75 -3.59
N SER A 116 -2.32 2.54 -2.30
CA SER A 116 -1.10 2.97 -1.62
C SER A 116 -0.36 1.78 -1.03
N ASP A 117 0.94 1.90 -0.82
CA ASP A 117 1.80 0.85 -0.27
C ASP A 117 1.66 0.69 1.25
N ASN A 118 1.29 1.76 1.94
CA ASN A 118 1.15 1.81 3.42
C ASN A 118 0.39 3.07 3.86
N GLY A 119 0.06 3.14 5.14
CA GLY A 119 -0.60 4.29 5.74
C GLY A 119 0.24 5.56 5.71
N THR A 120 -0.41 6.69 5.96
CA THR A 120 0.18 8.04 5.95
C THR A 120 1.35 8.16 6.93
N SER A 121 2.34 8.98 6.58
CA SER A 121 3.49 9.30 7.44
C SER A 121 3.06 9.76 8.85
N THR A 122 3.75 9.27 9.88
CA THR A 122 3.50 9.64 11.29
C THR A 122 3.69 11.13 11.59
N ARG A 123 4.30 11.89 10.67
CA ARG A 123 4.46 13.35 10.79
C ARG A 123 3.23 14.12 10.36
N ILE A 124 2.30 13.49 9.68
CA ILE A 124 1.08 14.10 9.16
C ILE A 124 -0.06 13.88 10.13
N VAL A 125 -0.83 14.94 10.37
CA VAL A 125 -2.12 14.88 11.04
C VAL A 125 -3.18 15.31 10.04
N SER A 126 -4.11 14.43 9.74
CA SER A 126 -5.20 14.67 8.80
C SER A 126 -6.52 14.84 9.53
N GLN A 127 -7.33 15.78 9.05
CA GLN A 127 -8.73 15.87 9.48
C GLN A 127 -9.55 14.86 8.69
N MET A 128 -10.27 14.01 9.40
CA MET A 128 -11.15 13.00 8.81
C MET A 128 -12.53 13.59 8.46
N SER A 129 -13.32 12.87 7.69
CA SER A 129 -14.67 13.30 7.29
C SER A 129 -15.63 13.54 8.46
N ASP A 130 -15.40 12.87 9.59
CA ASP A 130 -16.15 13.05 10.85
C ASP A 130 -15.63 14.24 11.69
N GLY A 131 -14.66 15.00 11.18
CA GLY A 131 -14.02 16.15 11.85
C GLY A 131 -12.92 15.78 12.84
N THR A 132 -12.70 14.48 13.12
CA THR A 132 -11.62 14.06 14.01
C THR A 132 -10.24 14.28 13.40
N LEU A 133 -9.24 14.52 14.22
CA LEU A 133 -7.84 14.62 13.79
C LEU A 133 -7.15 13.26 14.02
N ARG A 134 -6.54 12.72 12.97
CA ARG A 134 -5.80 11.47 13.05
C ARG A 134 -4.36 11.65 12.56
N ARG A 135 -3.43 11.23 13.40
CA ARG A 135 -2.02 11.12 13.02
C ARG A 135 -1.81 9.89 12.15
N GLY A 136 -1.00 9.99 11.11
CA GLY A 136 -0.62 8.85 10.29
C GLY A 136 0.13 7.77 11.07
N GLY A 137 0.09 6.54 10.58
CA GLY A 137 0.65 5.35 11.23
C GLY A 137 1.62 4.55 10.37
N LYS A 138 2.33 5.19 9.41
CA LYS A 138 3.29 4.46 8.57
C LYS A 138 4.29 3.66 9.42
N GLY A 139 4.39 2.35 9.16
CA GLY A 139 5.23 1.43 9.91
C GLY A 139 4.54 0.78 11.10
N ASP A 140 3.35 1.25 11.49
CA ASP A 140 2.54 0.65 12.54
C ASP A 140 1.78 -0.58 11.98
N PRO A 141 1.80 -1.73 12.66
CA PRO A 141 1.04 -2.91 12.24
C PRO A 141 -0.48 -2.78 12.41
N ARG A 142 -0.97 -1.76 13.13
CA ARG A 142 -2.39 -1.47 13.30
C ARG A 142 -3.03 -0.98 12.01
N GLY A 143 -4.38 -0.94 11.99
CA GLY A 143 -5.15 -0.46 10.85
C GLY A 143 -4.69 0.89 10.30
N ILE A 144 -4.30 1.82 11.17
CA ILE A 144 -3.82 3.14 10.77
C ILE A 144 -2.54 3.12 9.90
N GLY A 145 -1.73 2.06 10.00
CA GLY A 145 -0.52 1.90 9.20
C GLY A 145 -0.68 0.93 8.03
N THR A 146 -1.66 0.05 8.06
CA THR A 146 -1.83 -1.06 7.11
C THR A 146 -3.07 -0.94 6.21
N SER A 147 -4.09 -0.18 6.61
CA SER A 147 -5.25 0.07 5.76
C SER A 147 -4.94 1.16 4.74
N VAL A 148 -5.16 0.87 3.47
CA VAL A 148 -4.88 1.75 2.33
C VAL A 148 -6.11 1.83 1.43
N PRO A 149 -6.27 2.91 0.64
CA PRO A 149 -7.34 2.95 -0.35
C PRO A 149 -7.12 1.88 -1.41
N LEU A 150 -8.20 1.31 -1.92
CA LEU A 150 -8.22 0.50 -3.13
C LEU A 150 -9.41 0.95 -3.98
N ILE A 151 -9.12 1.50 -5.16
CA ILE A 151 -10.12 1.95 -6.12
C ILE A 151 -9.85 1.20 -7.42
N ILE A 152 -10.87 0.56 -7.97
CA ILE A 152 -10.79 -0.19 -9.22
C ILE A 152 -11.82 0.37 -10.19
N CYS A 153 -11.37 0.73 -11.39
CA CYS A 153 -12.19 1.16 -12.50
C CYS A 153 -11.90 0.28 -13.73
N TRP A 154 -12.88 0.05 -14.56
CA TRP A 154 -12.71 -0.59 -15.86
C TRP A 154 -13.53 0.14 -16.92
N GLY A 155 -12.97 1.20 -17.47
CA GLY A 155 -13.73 2.10 -18.33
C GLY A 155 -15.01 2.55 -17.63
N ASP A 156 -16.10 2.56 -18.39
CA ASP A 156 -17.44 2.82 -17.86
C ASP A 156 -18.25 1.52 -17.61
N LYS A 157 -17.56 0.37 -17.49
CA LYS A 157 -18.21 -0.94 -17.30
C LYS A 157 -18.63 -1.22 -15.86
N LEU A 158 -17.99 -0.55 -14.89
CA LEU A 158 -18.27 -0.75 -13.47
C LEU A 158 -19.16 0.34 -12.93
N GLU A 159 -20.31 -0.06 -12.37
CA GLU A 159 -21.15 0.86 -11.61
C GLU A 159 -20.45 1.22 -10.28
N PRO A 160 -20.49 2.50 -9.86
CA PRO A 160 -19.94 2.93 -8.59
C PRO A 160 -20.56 2.16 -7.41
N ARG A 161 -19.72 1.53 -6.61
CA ARG A 161 -20.13 0.80 -5.40
C ARG A 161 -18.99 0.70 -4.40
N GLU A 162 -19.32 0.41 -3.16
CA GLU A 162 -18.36 0.03 -2.12
C GLU A 162 -18.40 -1.49 -1.93
N SER A 163 -17.21 -2.12 -1.87
CA SER A 163 -17.05 -3.52 -1.49
C SER A 163 -16.61 -3.62 -0.03
N GLN A 164 -17.25 -4.51 0.74
CA GLN A 164 -16.86 -4.82 2.12
C GLN A 164 -15.93 -6.04 2.20
N ARG A 165 -15.42 -6.46 1.07
CA ARG A 165 -14.56 -7.62 0.95
C ARG A 165 -13.21 -7.40 1.64
N LEU A 166 -12.69 -8.45 2.26
CA LEU A 166 -11.31 -8.47 2.73
C LEU A 166 -10.36 -8.63 1.55
N VAL A 167 -9.48 -7.66 1.35
CA VAL A 167 -8.51 -7.60 0.25
C VAL A 167 -7.14 -7.26 0.80
N ASP A 168 -6.11 -7.88 0.26
CA ASP A 168 -4.72 -7.48 0.46
C ASP A 168 -3.87 -7.63 -0.83
N PHE A 169 -2.61 -7.25 -0.78
CA PHE A 169 -1.74 -7.23 -1.96
C PHE A 169 -1.47 -8.60 -2.57
N THR A 170 -1.67 -9.70 -1.84
CA THR A 170 -1.53 -11.04 -2.40
C THR A 170 -2.58 -11.34 -3.46
N ASP A 171 -3.72 -10.61 -3.44
CA ASP A 171 -4.85 -10.79 -4.35
C ASP A 171 -4.58 -10.23 -5.75
N PHE A 172 -3.60 -9.34 -5.92
CA PHE A 172 -3.36 -8.71 -7.23
C PHE A 172 -2.80 -9.68 -8.26
N PHE A 173 -1.87 -10.56 -7.88
CA PHE A 173 -1.29 -11.50 -8.84
C PHE A 173 -2.34 -12.45 -9.45
N PRO A 174 -3.16 -13.16 -8.65
CA PRO A 174 -4.23 -13.98 -9.21
C PRO A 174 -5.28 -13.16 -9.98
N THR A 175 -5.57 -11.93 -9.57
CA THR A 175 -6.47 -11.03 -10.28
C THR A 175 -5.96 -10.70 -11.68
N PHE A 176 -4.67 -10.38 -11.81
CA PHE A 176 -4.06 -10.08 -13.12
C PHE A 176 -4.00 -11.34 -14.00
N ALA A 177 -3.70 -12.49 -13.43
CA ALA A 177 -3.69 -13.75 -14.17
C ALA A 177 -5.09 -14.08 -14.74
N ASP A 178 -6.14 -13.95 -13.92
CA ASP A 178 -7.52 -14.14 -14.36
C ASP A 178 -7.93 -13.13 -15.43
N ALA A 179 -7.65 -11.84 -15.24
CA ALA A 179 -7.94 -10.81 -16.21
C ALA A 179 -7.28 -11.07 -17.58
N MET A 180 -6.08 -11.65 -17.56
CA MET A 180 -5.34 -12.04 -18.77
C MET A 180 -5.66 -13.46 -19.26
N ARG A 181 -6.52 -14.21 -18.56
CA ARG A 181 -6.84 -15.61 -18.83
C ARG A 181 -5.61 -16.51 -18.83
N ILE A 182 -4.68 -16.27 -17.91
CA ILE A 182 -3.47 -17.06 -17.72
C ILE A 182 -3.71 -18.03 -16.55
N ALA A 183 -3.58 -19.33 -16.80
CA ALA A 183 -3.63 -20.32 -15.73
C ALA A 183 -2.40 -20.19 -14.83
N VAL A 184 -2.62 -20.10 -13.53
CA VAL A 184 -1.55 -20.13 -12.52
C VAL A 184 -1.37 -21.54 -12.04
N PRO A 185 -0.15 -22.12 -12.12
CA PRO A 185 0.11 -23.46 -11.61
C PRO A 185 -0.16 -23.55 -10.10
N GLU A 186 -0.80 -24.65 -9.65
CA GLU A 186 -1.12 -24.88 -8.22
C GLU A 186 0.13 -24.93 -7.33
N GLU A 187 1.26 -25.40 -7.88
CA GLU A 187 2.54 -25.45 -7.16
C GLU A 187 3.08 -24.08 -6.74
N TYR A 188 2.54 -22.98 -7.26
CA TYR A 188 2.92 -21.62 -6.79
C TYR A 188 2.35 -21.32 -5.41
N GLY A 189 1.32 -22.04 -4.96
CA GLY A 189 0.80 -21.94 -3.60
C GLY A 189 0.41 -20.50 -3.23
N LEU A 190 -0.38 -19.83 -4.07
CA LEU A 190 -0.74 -18.42 -3.85
C LEU A 190 -1.62 -18.26 -2.60
N ASP A 191 -1.29 -17.32 -1.75
CA ASP A 191 -2.12 -16.90 -0.61
C ASP A 191 -3.30 -16.02 -1.03
N GLY A 192 -3.21 -15.40 -2.20
CA GLY A 192 -4.18 -14.43 -2.71
C GLY A 192 -5.38 -15.06 -3.38
N VAL A 193 -6.49 -14.31 -3.38
CA VAL A 193 -7.75 -14.67 -4.03
C VAL A 193 -8.10 -13.63 -5.08
N SER A 194 -8.39 -14.06 -6.31
CA SER A 194 -8.70 -13.15 -7.42
C SER A 194 -9.88 -12.24 -7.12
N LEU A 195 -9.74 -10.96 -7.44
CA LEU A 195 -10.81 -9.95 -7.43
C LEU A 195 -11.56 -9.91 -8.77
N PHE A 196 -11.03 -10.56 -9.80
CA PHE A 196 -11.57 -10.45 -11.15
C PHE A 196 -13.03 -10.93 -11.29
N PRO A 197 -13.48 -12.02 -10.63
CA PRO A 197 -14.89 -12.38 -10.65
C PRO A 197 -15.82 -11.26 -10.17
N GLU A 198 -15.45 -10.56 -9.09
CA GLU A 198 -16.23 -9.41 -8.62
C GLU A 198 -16.20 -8.24 -9.61
N ILE A 199 -15.05 -8.00 -10.26
CA ILE A 199 -14.87 -6.96 -11.27
C ILE A 199 -15.79 -7.19 -12.47
N VAL A 200 -16.01 -8.44 -12.89
CA VAL A 200 -16.90 -8.77 -14.01
C VAL A 200 -18.35 -9.02 -13.60
N GLY A 201 -18.71 -8.78 -12.35
CA GLY A 201 -20.07 -8.94 -11.84
C GLY A 201 -20.47 -10.39 -11.53
N GLU A 202 -19.49 -11.29 -11.45
CA GLU A 202 -19.68 -12.66 -11.01
C GLU A 202 -19.60 -12.77 -9.47
N LYS A 203 -19.98 -13.95 -8.94
CA LYS A 203 -19.86 -14.19 -7.50
C LYS A 203 -18.37 -14.18 -7.09
N PRO A 204 -17.97 -13.29 -6.17
CA PRO A 204 -16.58 -13.23 -5.72
C PRO A 204 -16.17 -14.51 -4.98
N LEU A 205 -14.92 -14.89 -5.11
CA LEU A 205 -14.30 -15.86 -4.22
C LEU A 205 -14.04 -15.17 -2.88
N GLU A 206 -14.43 -15.78 -1.78
CA GLU A 206 -14.29 -15.17 -0.45
C GLU A 206 -12.91 -15.44 0.13
N LYS A 207 -12.28 -14.37 0.62
CA LYS A 207 -11.07 -14.45 1.44
C LYS A 207 -11.50 -14.31 2.90
N GLU A 208 -11.37 -15.39 3.66
CA GLU A 208 -11.77 -15.35 5.09
C GLU A 208 -10.74 -14.65 5.96
N ILE A 209 -9.45 -14.82 5.67
CA ILE A 209 -8.35 -14.35 6.50
C ILE A 209 -7.30 -13.68 5.62
N SER A 210 -6.87 -12.50 6.05
CA SER A 210 -5.68 -11.81 5.56
C SER A 210 -4.56 -11.93 6.60
N LEU A 211 -3.36 -12.23 6.13
CA LEU A 211 -2.17 -12.43 6.95
C LEU A 211 -1.18 -11.29 6.76
N MET A 212 -0.70 -10.74 7.84
CA MET A 212 0.38 -9.76 7.85
C MET A 212 1.63 -10.35 8.50
N HIS A 213 2.74 -10.33 7.77
CA HIS A 213 4.06 -10.63 8.31
C HIS A 213 4.99 -9.43 8.05
N TYR A 214 5.04 -8.52 9.01
CA TYR A 214 5.86 -7.32 8.95
C TYR A 214 7.18 -7.55 9.68
N ASN A 215 8.24 -7.75 8.92
CA ASN A 215 9.59 -7.99 9.43
C ASN A 215 10.60 -7.06 8.76
N PRO A 216 10.62 -5.77 9.13
CA PRO A 216 11.48 -4.78 8.48
C PRO A 216 12.95 -5.07 8.75
N LEU A 217 13.75 -5.15 7.68
CA LEU A 217 15.21 -5.32 7.73
C LEU A 217 15.96 -4.01 8.02
N TRP A 218 15.25 -2.91 8.15
CA TRP A 218 15.80 -1.57 8.28
C TRP A 218 16.35 -1.32 9.68
N PRO A 219 17.38 -0.46 9.82
CA PRO A 219 17.97 -0.20 11.12
C PRO A 219 16.97 0.44 12.09
N VAL A 220 17.02 0.00 13.30
CA VAL A 220 16.52 0.56 14.57
C VAL A 220 15.12 1.21 14.58
N ALA A 221 14.79 2.12 13.68
CA ALA A 221 13.55 2.90 13.74
C ALA A 221 12.28 2.10 13.37
N ALA A 222 12.42 1.02 12.61
CA ALA A 222 11.28 0.19 12.17
C ALA A 222 11.20 -1.15 12.93
N ALA A 223 12.26 -1.54 13.64
CA ALA A 223 12.29 -2.78 14.39
C ALA A 223 11.22 -2.91 15.50
N PRO A 224 10.80 -1.82 16.20
CA PRO A 224 9.74 -1.89 17.20
C PRO A 224 8.40 -2.38 16.65
N TYR A 225 8.19 -2.25 15.34
CA TYR A 225 6.92 -2.60 14.68
C TYR A 225 6.90 -3.98 14.05
N ALA A 226 8.00 -4.77 14.16
CA ALA A 226 8.00 -6.13 13.66
C ALA A 226 6.83 -6.91 14.26
N SER A 227 5.98 -7.45 13.40
CA SER A 227 4.73 -8.05 13.85
C SER A 227 4.20 -9.08 12.86
N ARG A 228 3.47 -10.05 13.40
CA ARG A 228 2.64 -10.97 12.63
C ARG A 228 1.22 -10.83 13.13
N ALA A 229 0.28 -10.74 12.23
CA ALA A 229 -1.12 -10.70 12.58
C ALA A 229 -1.98 -11.36 11.50
N ALA A 230 -3.08 -11.95 11.90
CA ALA A 230 -4.12 -12.42 11.01
C ALA A 230 -5.42 -11.69 11.32
N ARG A 231 -6.21 -11.39 10.29
CA ARG A 231 -7.48 -10.70 10.46
C ARG A 231 -8.57 -11.24 9.55
N THR A 232 -9.80 -11.14 10.03
CA THR A 232 -11.01 -11.11 9.20
C THR A 232 -11.40 -9.66 8.88
N THR A 233 -12.57 -9.42 8.34
CA THR A 233 -13.13 -8.06 8.19
C THR A 233 -13.38 -7.35 9.52
N GLU A 234 -13.54 -8.10 10.62
CA GLU A 234 -13.94 -7.58 11.92
C GLU A 234 -12.91 -7.83 13.02
N TRP A 235 -12.25 -8.99 13.02
CA TRP A 235 -11.39 -9.44 14.10
C TRP A 235 -9.94 -9.47 13.68
N LYS A 236 -9.01 -9.14 14.60
CA LYS A 236 -7.57 -9.21 14.38
C LYS A 236 -6.86 -9.82 15.58
N TYR A 237 -5.99 -10.79 15.30
CA TYR A 237 -5.13 -11.45 16.25
C TYR A 237 -3.67 -11.19 15.94
N TYR A 238 -2.89 -10.88 16.95
CA TYR A 238 -1.44 -10.70 16.86
C TYR A 238 -0.68 -11.88 17.46
N TRP A 239 0.51 -12.10 16.97
CA TRP A 239 1.42 -13.16 17.41
C TRP A 239 1.74 -13.15 18.92
N ASP A 240 1.64 -12.01 19.57
CA ASP A 240 1.84 -11.80 21.01
C ASP A 240 0.59 -12.05 21.86
N GLY A 241 -0.49 -12.50 21.26
CA GLY A 241 -1.73 -12.86 21.92
C GLY A 241 -2.79 -11.76 21.97
N ARG A 242 -2.47 -10.52 21.60
CA ARG A 242 -3.46 -9.43 21.54
C ARG A 242 -4.53 -9.73 20.50
N PHE A 243 -5.77 -9.43 20.86
CA PHE A 243 -6.93 -9.67 20.01
C PHE A 243 -7.91 -8.49 20.08
N TYR A 244 -8.41 -8.07 18.93
CA TYR A 244 -9.22 -6.85 18.80
C TYR A 244 -10.43 -7.06 17.90
N ASN A 245 -11.52 -6.32 18.18
CA ASN A 245 -12.58 -6.07 17.21
C ASN A 245 -12.25 -4.78 16.45
N THR A 246 -11.66 -4.88 15.27
CA THR A 246 -11.20 -3.71 14.49
C THR A 246 -12.32 -2.92 13.85
N LYS A 247 -13.57 -3.42 13.87
CA LYS A 247 -14.74 -2.70 13.39
C LYS A 247 -15.21 -1.65 14.40
N THR A 248 -15.09 -1.95 15.69
CA THR A 248 -15.48 -1.04 16.79
C THR A 248 -14.28 -0.30 17.39
N ASP A 249 -13.09 -0.87 17.26
CA ASP A 249 -11.82 -0.32 17.74
C ASP A 249 -10.76 -0.32 16.62
N PHE A 250 -10.94 0.59 15.66
CA PHE A 250 -10.02 0.74 14.53
C PHE A 250 -8.58 1.06 14.96
N MET A 251 -8.43 1.78 16.07
CA MET A 251 -7.11 2.16 16.61
C MET A 251 -6.45 1.07 17.42
N GLU A 252 -7.16 -0.05 17.68
CA GLU A 252 -6.61 -1.21 18.39
C GLU A 252 -6.05 -0.81 19.77
N GLU A 253 -6.83 -0.04 20.52
CA GLU A 253 -6.45 0.49 21.86
C GLU A 253 -6.96 -0.40 22.99
N HIS A 254 -7.99 -1.23 22.74
CA HIS A 254 -8.70 -2.00 23.77
C HIS A 254 -8.66 -3.50 23.43
N PRO A 255 -7.59 -4.22 23.82
CA PRO A 255 -7.51 -5.65 23.57
C PRO A 255 -8.61 -6.39 24.33
N ILE A 256 -9.18 -7.40 23.68
CA ILE A 256 -10.29 -8.19 24.22
C ILE A 256 -9.73 -9.39 24.99
N ASP A 257 -10.27 -9.60 26.20
CA ASP A 257 -10.03 -10.81 26.99
C ASP A 257 -10.86 -11.97 26.38
N ILE A 258 -10.16 -12.92 25.75
CA ILE A 258 -10.79 -14.04 25.08
C ILE A 258 -11.58 -14.94 26.02
N ASP A 259 -11.22 -15.03 27.30
CA ASP A 259 -11.90 -15.87 28.27
C ASP A 259 -13.33 -15.41 28.53
N THR A 260 -13.60 -14.12 28.37
CA THR A 260 -14.92 -13.51 28.52
C THR A 260 -15.81 -13.62 27.27
N CYS A 261 -15.28 -14.09 26.15
CA CYS A 261 -15.98 -14.12 24.88
C CYS A 261 -16.87 -15.36 24.69
N SER A 262 -17.83 -15.24 23.75
CA SER A 262 -18.65 -16.36 23.28
C SER A 262 -17.82 -17.44 22.60
N ASN A 263 -18.36 -18.66 22.50
CA ASN A 263 -17.70 -19.77 21.80
C ASN A 263 -17.47 -19.48 20.32
N GLU A 264 -18.32 -18.69 19.69
CA GLU A 264 -18.17 -18.25 18.30
C GLU A 264 -16.90 -17.39 18.14
N ILE A 265 -16.71 -16.39 19.00
CA ILE A 265 -15.52 -15.52 18.98
C ILE A 265 -14.26 -16.33 19.33
N LYS A 266 -14.33 -17.27 20.27
CA LYS A 266 -13.24 -18.19 20.60
C LYS A 266 -12.83 -19.05 19.39
N THR A 267 -13.79 -19.44 18.55
CA THR A 267 -13.50 -20.18 17.31
C THR A 267 -12.77 -19.30 16.30
N ILE A 268 -13.19 -18.04 16.14
CA ILE A 268 -12.51 -17.07 15.27
C ILE A 268 -11.08 -16.81 15.77
N TYR A 269 -10.93 -16.57 17.06
CA TYR A 269 -9.61 -16.40 17.69
C TYR A 269 -8.68 -17.58 17.40
N ALA A 270 -9.15 -18.81 17.58
CA ALA A 270 -8.37 -20.01 17.34
C ALA A 270 -7.95 -20.14 15.87
N LYS A 271 -8.84 -19.82 14.92
CA LYS A 271 -8.53 -19.78 13.49
C LYS A 271 -7.42 -18.76 13.18
N LEU A 272 -7.55 -17.53 13.68
CA LEU A 272 -6.57 -16.48 13.42
C LEU A 272 -5.21 -16.79 14.07
N LYS A 273 -5.23 -17.34 15.28
CA LYS A 273 -4.02 -17.80 15.97
C LYS A 273 -3.30 -18.87 15.17
N ALA A 274 -4.00 -19.91 14.72
CA ALA A 274 -3.42 -20.97 13.89
C ALA A 274 -2.78 -20.40 12.61
N LYS A 275 -3.44 -19.44 11.95
CA LYS A 275 -2.91 -18.80 10.74
C LYS A 275 -1.63 -18.00 10.99
N VAL A 276 -1.52 -17.33 12.14
CA VAL A 276 -0.28 -16.63 12.54
C VAL A 276 0.83 -17.61 12.87
N GLU A 277 0.51 -18.76 13.47
CA GLU A 277 1.48 -19.82 13.81
C GLU A 277 2.08 -20.52 12.57
N GLU A 278 1.40 -20.48 11.42
CA GLU A 278 1.95 -20.95 10.13
C GLU A 278 3.07 -20.04 9.60
N CYS A 279 3.17 -18.79 10.07
CA CYS A 279 4.19 -17.87 9.61
C CYS A 279 5.59 -18.30 10.02
N PRO A 280 6.60 -18.09 9.15
CA PRO A 280 7.99 -18.28 9.54
C PRO A 280 8.39 -17.34 10.68
N ASN A 281 9.45 -17.69 11.40
CA ASN A 281 10.01 -16.84 12.43
C ASN A 281 10.47 -15.50 11.88
N PHE A 282 10.58 -14.50 12.76
CA PHE A 282 11.17 -13.22 12.39
C PHE A 282 12.62 -13.38 11.96
N TYR A 283 13.02 -12.53 11.01
CA TYR A 283 14.42 -12.33 10.72
C TYR A 283 15.10 -11.70 11.98
N PRO A 284 16.28 -12.14 12.47
CA PRO A 284 17.31 -12.88 11.76
C PRO A 284 17.33 -14.40 11.98
N ASP A 285 16.32 -14.99 12.59
CA ASP A 285 16.31 -16.43 12.91
C ASP A 285 16.20 -17.33 11.68
N MET A 286 16.08 -16.74 10.50
CA MET A 286 16.10 -17.48 9.23
C MET A 286 17.52 -17.92 8.89
N PRO A 287 17.73 -19.21 8.49
CA PRO A 287 19.03 -19.68 8.04
C PRO A 287 19.60 -18.83 6.89
N GLY A 288 20.85 -18.39 7.02
CA GLY A 288 21.52 -17.54 6.01
C GLY A 288 21.23 -16.05 6.11
N ALA A 289 20.43 -15.61 7.07
CA ALA A 289 20.20 -14.20 7.31
C ALA A 289 21.50 -13.45 7.63
N PRO A 290 21.76 -12.26 7.01
CA PRO A 290 22.89 -11.43 7.44
C PRO A 290 22.70 -11.03 8.89
N ARG A 291 23.76 -11.22 9.70
CA ARG A 291 23.74 -10.77 11.09
C ARG A 291 23.58 -9.25 11.09
N ARG A 292 22.53 -8.76 11.74
CA ARG A 292 22.44 -7.35 12.07
C ARG A 292 23.60 -7.02 13.00
N GLY A 293 24.31 -5.94 12.71
CA GLY A 293 25.35 -5.44 13.59
C GLY A 293 24.82 -5.14 14.99
N ASN A 294 25.60 -4.50 15.85
CA ASN A 294 25.39 -4.25 17.29
C ASN A 294 24.09 -3.50 17.70
N TYR A 295 23.02 -3.70 17.01
CA TYR A 295 21.70 -3.11 17.29
C TYR A 295 20.83 -4.16 17.97
N GLY A 296 20.99 -4.45 19.24
CA GLY A 296 20.12 -5.30 20.05
C GLY A 296 19.51 -6.53 19.38
N THR A 297 18.91 -7.41 20.10
CA THR A 297 18.12 -8.46 19.50
C THR A 297 16.81 -7.84 18.96
N PHE A 298 16.32 -8.32 17.83
CA PHE A 298 15.09 -7.85 17.20
C PHE A 298 13.88 -7.90 18.16
N TYR A 299 13.93 -8.78 19.13
CA TYR A 299 12.92 -8.99 20.17
C TYR A 299 12.95 -7.92 21.27
N ASP A 300 14.08 -7.25 21.50
CA ASP A 300 14.19 -6.20 22.54
C ASP A 300 13.34 -4.96 22.22
N PHE A 301 12.90 -4.84 20.97
CA PHE A 301 12.07 -3.73 20.48
C PHE A 301 10.60 -4.08 20.30
N ALA A 302 10.23 -5.37 20.41
CA ALA A 302 8.88 -5.86 20.25
C ALA A 302 8.11 -5.94 21.59
N GLU A 303 8.66 -5.37 22.66
CA GLU A 303 8.00 -5.30 23.97
C GLU A 303 6.71 -4.45 23.86
N PRO A 304 5.56 -4.97 24.34
CA PRO A 304 4.26 -4.31 24.21
C PRO A 304 4.15 -2.94 24.90
N ASN A 305 5.15 -2.56 25.68
CA ASN A 305 5.13 -1.36 26.53
C ASN A 305 6.12 -0.28 26.08
N ASN A 306 6.63 -0.32 24.85
CA ASN A 306 7.51 0.75 24.38
C ASN A 306 6.64 1.96 23.93
N PRO A 307 6.72 3.12 24.61
CA PRO A 307 5.80 4.25 24.45
C PRO A 307 6.15 5.17 23.27
N PHE A 308 6.47 4.65 22.10
CA PHE A 308 6.68 5.46 20.89
C PHE A 308 5.44 5.55 20.04
#